data_f446f73eedfae9d8143b140dd5ac2491
#
_entry.id   f446f73eedfae9d8143b140dd5ac2491
#
_cell.length_a   1.000
_cell.length_b   1.000
_cell.length_c   1.000
_cell.angle_alpha   90.00
_cell.angle_beta   90.00
_cell.angle_gamma   90.00
#
_symmetry.space_group_name_H-M   'P 1'
#
loop_
_entity.id
_entity.type
_entity.pdbx_description
1 polymer ?
#
loop_
_entity_poly.entity_id
_entity_poly.type
_entity_poly.pdbx_seq_one_letter_code
_entity_poly.pdbx_strand_id
1 'polypeptide(L)'
;MSRRRGNPPRRAVAALLGLAGLGLAAQAAWIPVKAALAQALLERAFTRTLTDGRPAKPWPWADTEPVARLALAGRSFVALRGGSGQALAFGPGQLDGTPEAGEPGTAVFAAHRDTQFAVLGDLALGDPVVVTRRDGRTIRFRVSGVRVASWDASGIDPQAPGRHLALVTCWPLAALRSGPLRLIVEADAETP
;
A
#
# COMPACT_ATOMS: atom_id res chain seq x y z
N MET A 1 -39.23 51.52 -5.53
CA MET A 1 -38.57 50.17 -5.67
C MET A 1 -37.29 50.32 -6.46
N SER A 2 -36.14 50.46 -5.78
CA SER A 2 -34.82 50.65 -6.41
C SER A 2 -34.19 49.30 -6.72
N ARG A 3 -34.11 48.90 -7.99
CA ARG A 3 -33.38 47.72 -8.44
C ARG A 3 -31.87 48.01 -8.36
N ARG A 4 -31.19 47.47 -7.35
CA ARG A 4 -29.72 47.48 -7.29
C ARG A 4 -29.18 46.69 -8.48
N ARG A 5 -28.83 47.41 -9.57
CA ARG A 5 -28.04 46.85 -10.69
C ARG A 5 -26.64 46.56 -10.14
N GLY A 6 -26.35 45.29 -9.86
CA GLY A 6 -25.00 44.89 -9.46
C GLY A 6 -24.00 45.20 -10.56
N ASN A 7 -22.87 45.76 -10.20
CA ASN A 7 -21.81 46.25 -11.09
C ASN A 7 -21.30 45.09 -11.98
N PRO A 8 -21.40 45.16 -13.33
CA PRO A 8 -21.07 44.06 -14.24
C PRO A 8 -19.65 43.50 -14.04
N PRO A 9 -18.59 44.30 -13.75
CA PRO A 9 -17.25 43.75 -13.53
C PRO A 9 -17.16 42.88 -12.26
N ARG A 10 -17.90 43.23 -11.18
CA ARG A 10 -17.90 42.42 -9.94
C ARG A 10 -18.57 41.05 -10.15
N ARG A 11 -19.60 40.97 -10.95
CA ARG A 11 -20.25 39.68 -11.29
C ARG A 11 -19.36 38.80 -12.15
N ALA A 12 -18.64 39.37 -13.11
CA ALA A 12 -17.67 38.64 -13.92
C ALA A 12 -16.51 38.09 -13.06
N VAL A 13 -15.96 38.90 -12.17
CA VAL A 13 -14.89 38.44 -11.25
C VAL A 13 -15.40 37.34 -10.29
N ALA A 14 -16.61 37.49 -9.73
CA ALA A 14 -17.18 36.45 -8.87
C ALA A 14 -17.42 35.13 -9.64
N ALA A 15 -17.88 35.20 -10.89
CA ALA A 15 -18.06 34.02 -11.73
C ALA A 15 -16.73 33.34 -12.06
N LEU A 16 -15.69 34.11 -12.38
CA LEU A 16 -14.34 33.58 -12.64
C LEU A 16 -13.75 32.90 -11.40
N LEU A 17 -13.88 33.52 -10.23
CA LEU A 17 -13.42 32.93 -8.97
C LEU A 17 -14.21 31.65 -8.64
N GLY A 18 -15.52 31.64 -8.88
CA GLY A 18 -16.35 30.45 -8.70
C GLY A 18 -15.94 29.30 -9.62
N LEU A 19 -15.68 29.58 -10.90
CA LEU A 19 -15.20 28.58 -11.86
C LEU A 19 -13.81 28.06 -11.51
N ALA A 20 -12.89 28.94 -11.10
CA ALA A 20 -11.57 28.55 -10.63
C ALA A 20 -11.65 27.67 -9.38
N GLY A 21 -12.47 28.05 -8.39
CA GLY A 21 -12.71 27.26 -7.19
C GLY A 21 -13.32 25.88 -7.49
N LEU A 22 -14.28 25.82 -8.42
CA LEU A 22 -14.87 24.55 -8.85
C LEU A 22 -13.85 23.66 -9.56
N GLY A 23 -13.00 24.26 -10.41
CA GLY A 23 -11.91 23.53 -11.08
C GLY A 23 -10.91 22.94 -10.09
N LEU A 24 -10.49 23.71 -9.10
CA LEU A 24 -9.60 23.24 -8.03
C LEU A 24 -10.25 22.14 -7.18
N ALA A 25 -11.52 22.28 -6.83
CA ALA A 25 -12.27 21.27 -6.10
C ALA A 25 -12.41 19.96 -6.91
N ALA A 26 -12.71 20.05 -8.19
CA ALA A 26 -12.77 18.90 -9.08
C ALA A 26 -11.41 18.18 -9.20
N GLN A 27 -10.32 18.94 -9.30
CA GLN A 27 -8.97 18.39 -9.35
C GLN A 27 -8.58 17.72 -8.02
N ALA A 28 -8.94 18.32 -6.89
CA ALA A 28 -8.70 17.74 -5.56
C ALA A 28 -9.49 16.43 -5.37
N ALA A 29 -10.75 16.36 -5.84
CA ALA A 29 -11.58 15.15 -5.80
C ALA A 29 -11.09 14.06 -6.76
N TRP A 30 -10.42 14.41 -7.83
CA TRP A 30 -9.96 13.45 -8.86
C TRP A 30 -8.91 12.46 -8.33
N ILE A 31 -8.01 12.90 -7.43
CA ILE A 31 -6.95 12.05 -6.85
C ILE A 31 -7.54 10.89 -6.04
N PRO A 32 -8.41 11.11 -5.04
CA PRO A 32 -9.01 10.02 -4.28
C PRO A 32 -9.91 9.11 -5.12
N VAL A 33 -10.60 9.64 -6.13
CA VAL A 33 -11.42 8.82 -7.03
C VAL A 33 -10.55 7.86 -7.85
N LYS A 34 -9.43 8.32 -8.41
CA LYS A 34 -8.48 7.44 -9.10
C LYS A 34 -7.88 6.38 -8.18
N ALA A 35 -7.52 6.76 -6.97
CA ALA A 35 -6.99 5.82 -5.98
C ALA A 35 -8.01 4.73 -5.63
N ALA A 36 -9.26 5.10 -5.37
CA ALA A 36 -10.34 4.15 -5.10
C ALA A 36 -10.60 3.22 -6.29
N LEU A 37 -10.62 3.75 -7.51
CA LEU A 37 -10.77 2.95 -8.72
C LEU A 37 -9.61 1.97 -8.89
N ALA A 38 -8.37 2.41 -8.68
CA ALA A 38 -7.20 1.54 -8.75
C ALA A 38 -7.29 0.39 -7.74
N GLN A 39 -7.67 0.66 -6.49
CA GLN A 39 -7.88 -0.38 -5.48
C GLN A 39 -8.97 -1.37 -5.88
N ALA A 40 -10.11 -0.91 -6.42
CA ALA A 40 -11.17 -1.78 -6.89
C ALA A 40 -10.69 -2.69 -8.07
N LEU A 41 -9.89 -2.15 -8.97
CA LEU A 41 -9.32 -2.91 -10.09
C LEU A 41 -8.27 -3.93 -9.60
N LEU A 42 -7.45 -3.58 -8.63
CA LEU A 42 -6.48 -4.49 -7.99
C LEU A 42 -7.19 -5.66 -7.28
N GLU A 43 -8.23 -5.37 -6.49
CA GLU A 43 -9.03 -6.41 -5.82
C GLU A 43 -9.71 -7.34 -6.83
N ARG A 44 -10.25 -6.79 -7.91
CA ARG A 44 -10.84 -7.57 -8.99
C ARG A 44 -9.82 -8.46 -9.69
N ALA A 45 -8.61 -7.93 -9.96
CA ALA A 45 -7.52 -8.70 -10.57
C ALA A 45 -7.04 -9.81 -9.64
N PHE A 46 -6.87 -9.53 -8.35
CA PHE A 46 -6.50 -10.53 -7.37
C PHE A 46 -7.56 -11.65 -7.25
N THR A 47 -8.85 -11.28 -7.17
CA THR A 47 -9.94 -12.25 -7.14
C THR A 47 -9.97 -13.14 -8.38
N ARG A 48 -9.76 -12.56 -9.57
CA ARG A 48 -9.63 -13.34 -10.81
C ARG A 48 -8.45 -14.29 -10.77
N THR A 49 -7.29 -13.81 -10.27
CA THR A 49 -6.11 -14.67 -10.11
C THR A 49 -6.39 -15.88 -9.22
N LEU A 50 -7.13 -15.67 -8.12
CA LEU A 50 -7.55 -16.77 -7.22
C LEU A 50 -8.51 -17.75 -7.90
N THR A 51 -9.43 -17.25 -8.73
CA THR A 51 -10.45 -18.08 -9.39
C THR A 51 -9.87 -18.85 -10.56
N ASP A 52 -9.07 -18.18 -11.39
CA ASP A 52 -8.61 -18.72 -12.67
C ASP A 52 -7.24 -19.44 -12.55
N GLY A 53 -6.56 -19.31 -11.40
CA GLY A 53 -5.22 -19.84 -11.18
C GLY A 53 -4.12 -19.20 -12.05
N ARG A 54 -4.42 -18.10 -12.72
CA ARG A 54 -3.52 -17.38 -13.61
C ARG A 54 -3.37 -15.92 -13.19
N PRO A 55 -2.15 -15.35 -13.22
CA PRO A 55 -1.95 -13.92 -12.92
C PRO A 55 -2.82 -13.03 -13.79
N ALA A 56 -3.62 -12.17 -13.18
CA ALA A 56 -4.46 -11.19 -13.86
C ALA A 56 -3.94 -9.79 -13.60
N LYS A 57 -3.75 -9.01 -14.68
CA LYS A 57 -3.39 -7.60 -14.58
C LYS A 57 -4.60 -6.76 -14.17
N PRO A 58 -4.42 -5.73 -13.33
CA PRO A 58 -5.51 -4.84 -12.92
C PRO A 58 -6.05 -3.99 -14.08
N TRP A 59 -5.20 -3.63 -15.05
CA TRP A 59 -5.54 -3.01 -16.34
C TRP A 59 -4.55 -3.47 -17.43
N PRO A 60 -4.90 -3.37 -18.73
CA PRO A 60 -4.12 -3.98 -19.82
C PRO A 60 -2.65 -3.53 -19.91
N TRP A 61 -2.37 -2.28 -19.54
CA TRP A 61 -1.03 -1.70 -19.57
C TRP A 61 -0.34 -1.66 -18.19
N ALA A 62 -0.82 -2.41 -17.21
CA ALA A 62 -0.19 -2.48 -15.91
C ALA A 62 1.19 -3.18 -16.01
N ASP A 63 2.20 -2.59 -15.39
CA ASP A 63 3.56 -3.15 -15.32
C ASP A 63 3.73 -4.09 -14.12
N THR A 64 2.72 -4.19 -13.28
CA THR A 64 2.71 -5.04 -12.09
C THR A 64 1.42 -5.85 -11.99
N GLU A 65 1.47 -6.89 -11.20
CA GLU A 65 0.36 -7.81 -10.95
C GLU A 65 0.19 -8.07 -9.45
N PRO A 66 -1.04 -8.32 -8.97
CA PRO A 66 -1.29 -8.77 -7.62
C PRO A 66 -0.62 -10.11 -7.32
N VAL A 67 0.11 -10.20 -6.21
CA VAL A 67 0.79 -11.43 -5.77
C VAL A 67 0.25 -11.99 -4.46
N ALA A 68 -0.28 -11.11 -3.59
CA ALA A 68 -0.82 -11.51 -2.30
C ALA A 68 -1.86 -10.50 -1.80
N ARG A 69 -2.63 -10.90 -0.80
CA ARG A 69 -3.41 -10.01 0.05
C ARG A 69 -2.86 -10.07 1.46
N LEU A 70 -2.54 -8.90 2.02
CA LEU A 70 -2.09 -8.73 3.40
C LEU A 70 -3.25 -8.26 4.25
N ALA A 71 -3.54 -8.94 5.37
CA ALA A 71 -4.49 -8.48 6.37
C ALA A 71 -3.77 -8.31 7.71
N LEU A 72 -3.77 -7.09 8.25
CA LEU A 72 -3.07 -6.69 9.47
C LEU A 72 -3.77 -5.48 10.10
N ALA A 73 -3.78 -5.39 11.42
CA ALA A 73 -4.38 -4.29 12.20
C ALA A 73 -5.78 -3.89 11.69
N GLY A 74 -6.63 -4.87 11.37
CA GLY A 74 -8.01 -4.65 10.90
C GLY A 74 -8.12 -4.09 9.48
N ARG A 75 -7.04 -3.98 8.73
CA ARG A 75 -7.00 -3.52 7.33
C ARG A 75 -6.57 -4.63 6.38
N SER A 76 -6.92 -4.48 5.11
CA SER A 76 -6.52 -5.41 4.05
C SER A 76 -5.95 -4.64 2.86
N PHE A 77 -4.87 -5.16 2.27
CA PHE A 77 -4.16 -4.55 1.14
C PHE A 77 -3.82 -5.62 0.11
N VAL A 78 -4.03 -5.33 -1.16
CA VAL A 78 -3.50 -6.14 -2.24
C VAL A 78 -2.03 -5.77 -2.45
N ALA A 79 -1.16 -6.75 -2.30
CA ALA A 79 0.27 -6.61 -2.55
C ALA A 79 0.60 -6.93 -4.01
N LEU A 80 1.53 -6.19 -4.56
CA LEU A 80 1.95 -6.22 -5.94
C LEU A 80 3.35 -6.84 -6.08
N ARG A 81 3.69 -7.29 -7.26
CA ARG A 81 5.04 -7.76 -7.57
C ARG A 81 6.02 -6.59 -7.61
N GLY A 82 7.18 -6.77 -6.96
CA GLY A 82 8.29 -5.84 -6.97
C GLY A 82 8.12 -4.61 -6.08
N GLY A 83 9.23 -3.90 -5.86
CA GLY A 83 9.33 -2.69 -5.04
C GLY A 83 9.49 -1.41 -5.85
N SER A 84 9.10 -1.38 -7.14
CA SER A 84 9.21 -0.18 -7.96
C SER A 84 8.33 0.95 -7.42
N GLY A 85 8.72 2.20 -7.65
CA GLY A 85 7.91 3.35 -7.26
C GLY A 85 6.50 3.33 -7.84
N GLN A 86 6.31 2.72 -9.01
CA GLN A 86 5.02 2.54 -9.63
C GLN A 86 4.15 1.51 -8.88
N ALA A 87 4.71 0.35 -8.51
CA ALA A 87 4.00 -0.64 -7.72
C ALA A 87 3.61 -0.07 -6.35
N LEU A 88 4.56 0.57 -5.66
CA LEU A 88 4.36 1.15 -4.33
C LEU A 88 3.35 2.31 -4.30
N ALA A 89 3.11 2.98 -5.44
CA ALA A 89 2.06 4.00 -5.54
C ALA A 89 0.65 3.42 -5.41
N PHE A 90 0.46 2.13 -5.70
CA PHE A 90 -0.85 1.48 -5.67
C PHE A 90 -1.04 0.53 -4.49
N GLY A 91 0.02 -0.06 -3.95
CA GLY A 91 -0.10 -1.03 -2.85
C GLY A 91 1.25 -1.42 -2.27
N PRO A 92 1.28 -2.27 -1.24
CA PRO A 92 2.50 -2.90 -0.80
C PRO A 92 3.14 -3.70 -1.93
N GLY A 93 4.46 -3.66 -2.05
CA GLY A 93 5.21 -4.42 -3.02
C GLY A 93 5.97 -5.57 -2.35
N GLN A 94 5.84 -6.79 -2.87
CA GLN A 94 6.71 -7.90 -2.49
C GLN A 94 8.07 -7.70 -3.17
N LEU A 95 9.12 -7.59 -2.38
CA LEU A 95 10.46 -7.31 -2.91
C LEU A 95 11.00 -8.51 -3.69
N ASP A 96 11.62 -8.22 -4.83
CA ASP A 96 12.30 -9.22 -5.66
C ASP A 96 13.46 -9.85 -4.88
N GLY A 97 13.75 -11.12 -5.19
CA GLY A 97 14.80 -11.88 -4.49
C GLY A 97 14.40 -12.39 -3.10
N THR A 98 13.15 -12.19 -2.68
CA THR A 98 12.61 -12.75 -1.43
C THR A 98 11.61 -13.86 -1.73
N PRO A 99 11.50 -14.90 -0.85
CA PRO A 99 10.56 -16.00 -1.06
C PRO A 99 9.11 -15.52 -1.02
N GLU A 100 8.18 -16.33 -1.53
CA GLU A 100 6.76 -16.12 -1.31
C GLU A 100 6.42 -16.36 0.17
N ALA A 101 5.42 -15.63 0.69
CA ALA A 101 5.01 -15.76 2.09
C ALA A 101 4.68 -17.22 2.45
N GLY A 102 5.30 -17.72 3.53
CA GLY A 102 5.14 -19.10 3.99
C GLY A 102 6.07 -20.11 3.34
N GLU A 103 6.91 -19.75 2.37
CA GLU A 103 8.04 -20.55 1.94
C GLU A 103 9.23 -20.35 2.91
N PRO A 104 10.22 -21.28 2.91
CA PRO A 104 11.43 -21.12 3.71
C PRO A 104 12.14 -19.81 3.40
N GLY A 105 12.56 -19.08 4.42
CA GLY A 105 13.19 -17.77 4.32
C GLY A 105 12.29 -16.63 4.83
N THR A 106 12.67 -15.41 4.48
CA THR A 106 11.93 -14.19 4.86
C THR A 106 11.28 -13.55 3.63
N ALA A 107 9.95 -13.61 3.55
CA ALA A 107 9.18 -12.84 2.57
C ALA A 107 9.17 -11.35 2.98
N VAL A 108 9.48 -10.44 2.06
CA VAL A 108 9.57 -9.01 2.38
C VAL A 108 8.55 -8.22 1.58
N PHE A 109 7.73 -7.45 2.28
CA PHE A 109 6.81 -6.49 1.69
C PHE A 109 7.16 -5.08 2.13
N ALA A 110 7.21 -4.16 1.18
CA ALA A 110 7.44 -2.74 1.43
C ALA A 110 6.27 -1.89 0.99
N ALA A 111 5.99 -0.79 1.70
CA ALA A 111 5.00 0.20 1.28
C ALA A 111 5.31 1.58 1.88
N HIS A 112 4.60 2.60 1.41
CA HIS A 112 4.73 3.95 1.93
C HIS A 112 4.19 4.07 3.36
N ARG A 113 4.91 4.83 4.20
CA ARG A 113 4.59 5.08 5.62
C ARG A 113 3.34 5.93 5.84
N ASP A 114 2.99 6.75 4.85
CA ASP A 114 1.88 7.71 4.90
C ASP A 114 0.59 7.18 4.25
N THR A 115 0.63 5.96 3.72
CA THR A 115 -0.51 5.31 3.08
C THR A 115 -0.74 3.90 3.65
N GLN A 116 -0.36 2.85 2.90
CA GLN A 116 -0.68 1.46 3.27
C GLN A 116 0.00 1.02 4.58
N PHE A 117 1.28 1.35 4.76
CA PHE A 117 2.03 0.93 5.94
C PHE A 117 2.13 1.98 7.06
N ALA A 118 1.27 3.03 7.04
CA ALA A 118 1.02 3.84 8.22
C ALA A 118 0.59 2.97 9.42
N VAL A 119 -0.18 1.92 9.15
CA VAL A 119 -0.72 0.96 10.13
C VAL A 119 0.35 0.14 10.85
N LEU A 120 1.60 0.08 10.36
CA LEU A 120 2.67 -0.65 11.05
C LEU A 120 3.01 -0.06 12.42
N GLY A 121 2.69 1.22 12.64
CA GLY A 121 2.84 1.85 13.95
C GLY A 121 1.86 1.34 15.02
N ASP A 122 0.78 0.70 14.60
CA ASP A 122 -0.26 0.17 15.49
C ASP A 122 0.00 -1.31 15.85
N LEU A 123 1.00 -1.96 15.23
CA LEU A 123 1.31 -3.37 15.47
C LEU A 123 2.20 -3.56 16.70
N ALA A 124 1.83 -4.52 17.52
CA ALA A 124 2.56 -4.97 18.69
C ALA A 124 3.01 -6.44 18.55
N LEU A 125 3.93 -6.86 19.43
CA LEU A 125 4.35 -8.27 19.52
C LEU A 125 3.13 -9.17 19.75
N GLY A 126 3.05 -10.27 18.99
CA GLY A 126 1.96 -11.23 19.07
C GLY A 126 0.76 -10.88 18.20
N ASP A 127 0.71 -9.71 17.56
CA ASP A 127 -0.39 -9.36 16.65
C ASP A 127 -0.40 -10.25 15.41
N PRO A 128 -1.60 -10.61 14.92
CA PRO A 128 -1.72 -11.46 13.74
C PRO A 128 -1.49 -10.66 12.44
N VAL A 129 -0.75 -11.24 11.52
CA VAL A 129 -0.66 -10.85 10.12
C VAL A 129 -1.06 -12.04 9.26
N VAL A 130 -2.01 -11.85 8.37
CA VAL A 130 -2.49 -12.92 7.49
C VAL A 130 -2.15 -12.58 6.05
N VAL A 131 -1.49 -13.51 5.37
CA VAL A 131 -1.14 -13.37 3.96
C VAL A 131 -1.86 -14.43 3.14
N THR A 132 -2.75 -13.99 2.24
CA THR A 132 -3.35 -14.87 1.23
C THR A 132 -2.58 -14.70 -0.08
N ARG A 133 -1.95 -15.76 -0.54
CA ARG A 133 -1.14 -15.79 -1.76
C ARG A 133 -2.03 -15.93 -3.00
N ARG A 134 -1.47 -15.61 -4.16
CA ARG A 134 -2.14 -15.76 -5.46
C ARG A 134 -2.54 -17.23 -5.80
N ASP A 135 -1.89 -18.22 -5.18
CA ASP A 135 -2.25 -19.65 -5.31
C ASP A 135 -3.38 -20.09 -4.36
N GLY A 136 -3.97 -19.16 -3.62
CA GLY A 136 -5.07 -19.38 -2.67
C GLY A 136 -4.61 -19.83 -1.27
N ARG A 137 -3.35 -20.17 -1.07
CA ARG A 137 -2.84 -20.52 0.25
C ARG A 137 -2.87 -19.32 1.18
N THR A 138 -3.38 -19.52 2.40
CA THR A 138 -3.44 -18.49 3.44
C THR A 138 -2.50 -18.89 4.57
N ILE A 139 -1.54 -18.01 4.87
CA ILE A 139 -0.53 -18.22 5.90
C ILE A 139 -0.80 -17.18 7.01
N ARG A 140 -0.80 -17.67 8.25
CA ARG A 140 -0.88 -16.82 9.44
C ARG A 140 0.53 -16.61 10.00
N PHE A 141 0.83 -15.37 10.33
CA PHE A 141 2.05 -14.97 10.99
C PHE A 141 1.72 -14.26 12.29
N ARG A 142 2.65 -14.31 13.24
CA ARG A 142 2.61 -13.50 14.46
C ARG A 142 3.79 -12.56 14.50
N VAL A 143 3.54 -11.30 14.84
CA VAL A 143 4.61 -10.31 15.02
C VAL A 143 5.54 -10.80 16.13
N SER A 144 6.82 -11.00 15.77
CA SER A 144 7.89 -11.46 16.65
C SER A 144 8.90 -10.36 16.96
N GLY A 145 8.91 -9.28 16.19
CA GLY A 145 9.82 -8.16 16.40
C GLY A 145 9.38 -6.87 15.71
N VAL A 146 9.73 -5.75 16.35
CA VAL A 146 9.58 -4.41 15.76
C VAL A 146 10.87 -3.65 16.00
N ARG A 147 11.51 -3.18 14.93
CA ARG A 147 12.78 -2.47 15.03
C ARG A 147 12.95 -1.40 13.97
N VAL A 148 13.90 -0.51 14.20
CA VAL A 148 14.31 0.50 13.22
C VAL A 148 15.75 0.21 12.79
N ALA A 149 15.98 0.23 11.47
CA ALA A 149 17.31 0.01 10.91
C ALA A 149 17.56 0.95 9.73
N SER A 150 18.83 1.11 9.33
CA SER A 150 19.15 1.80 8.09
C SER A 150 18.74 0.97 6.87
N TRP A 151 18.36 1.64 5.78
CA TRP A 151 17.90 0.96 4.55
C TRP A 151 18.98 0.07 3.92
N ASP A 152 20.23 0.43 4.09
CA ASP A 152 21.43 -0.27 3.55
C ASP A 152 22.00 -1.33 4.53
N ALA A 153 21.51 -1.34 5.76
CA ALA A 153 21.89 -2.28 6.81
C ALA A 153 20.66 -2.79 7.55
N SER A 154 19.66 -3.24 6.80
CA SER A 154 18.37 -3.68 7.35
C SER A 154 18.49 -4.93 8.23
N GLY A 155 19.49 -5.77 8.02
CA GLY A 155 19.66 -7.05 8.72
C GLY A 155 18.60 -8.10 8.36
N ILE A 156 17.78 -7.86 7.35
CA ILE A 156 16.83 -8.86 6.85
C ILE A 156 17.61 -9.87 6.00
N ASP A 157 17.53 -11.14 6.36
CA ASP A 157 18.07 -12.25 5.60
C ASP A 157 16.93 -12.97 4.84
N PRO A 158 16.87 -12.86 3.51
CA PRO A 158 15.87 -13.57 2.71
C PRO A 158 15.98 -15.10 2.80
N GLN A 159 17.14 -15.62 3.21
CA GLN A 159 17.41 -17.07 3.30
C GLN A 159 17.45 -17.57 4.74
N ALA A 160 16.98 -16.80 5.71
CA ALA A 160 16.93 -17.20 7.11
C ALA A 160 16.23 -18.56 7.29
N PRO A 161 16.74 -19.45 8.16
CA PRO A 161 16.08 -20.73 8.42
C PRO A 161 14.73 -20.49 9.09
N GLY A 162 13.68 -21.14 8.58
CA GLY A 162 12.32 -20.94 9.06
C GLY A 162 11.41 -20.33 7.99
N ARG A 163 10.28 -19.76 8.42
CA ARG A 163 9.31 -19.09 7.54
C ARG A 163 8.94 -17.76 8.17
N HIS A 164 9.49 -16.70 7.66
CA HIS A 164 9.41 -15.37 8.22
C HIS A 164 8.75 -14.39 7.26
N LEU A 165 8.26 -13.32 7.82
CA LEU A 165 7.70 -12.19 7.10
C LEU A 165 8.34 -10.90 7.63
N ALA A 166 8.75 -10.00 6.76
CA ALA A 166 9.16 -8.65 7.10
C ALA A 166 8.28 -7.62 6.38
N LEU A 167 7.67 -6.72 7.14
CA LEU A 167 6.93 -5.57 6.63
C LEU A 167 7.78 -4.32 6.84
N VAL A 168 8.08 -3.60 5.77
CA VAL A 168 9.08 -2.52 5.78
C VAL A 168 8.48 -1.21 5.29
N THR A 169 8.70 -0.15 6.04
CA THR A 169 8.32 1.21 5.64
C THR A 169 9.37 2.23 6.07
N CYS A 170 9.25 3.47 5.58
CA CYS A 170 10.13 4.57 5.98
C CYS A 170 9.89 4.98 7.43
N TRP A 171 10.94 5.37 8.14
CA TRP A 171 10.91 5.87 9.52
C TRP A 171 11.52 7.27 9.62
N PRO A 172 11.05 8.17 10.52
CA PRO A 172 9.85 8.06 11.36
C PRO A 172 8.53 8.13 10.57
N LEU A 173 7.46 7.51 11.09
CA LEU A 173 6.16 7.44 10.41
C LEU A 173 5.57 8.83 10.16
N ALA A 174 5.72 9.77 11.10
CA ALA A 174 5.20 11.14 11.00
C ALA A 174 6.14 12.13 10.28
N ALA A 175 7.28 11.69 9.75
CA ALA A 175 8.24 12.60 9.13
C ALA A 175 7.76 13.09 7.75
N LEU A 176 7.90 14.39 7.49
CA LEU A 176 7.55 15.03 6.21
C LEU A 176 8.57 14.76 5.10
N ARG A 177 9.79 14.38 5.46
CA ARG A 177 10.88 14.11 4.50
C ARG A 177 11.34 12.67 4.60
N SER A 178 11.77 12.12 3.48
CA SER A 178 12.40 10.80 3.43
C SER A 178 13.74 10.83 4.17
N GLY A 179 14.04 9.73 4.89
CA GLY A 179 15.28 9.53 5.60
C GLY A 179 15.85 8.13 5.34
N PRO A 180 17.04 7.82 5.85
CA PRO A 180 17.68 6.53 5.63
C PRO A 180 17.07 5.40 6.46
N LEU A 181 16.27 5.73 7.48
CA LEU A 181 15.75 4.74 8.42
C LEU A 181 14.47 4.06 7.91
N ARG A 182 14.31 2.81 8.29
CA ARG A 182 13.14 1.98 8.02
C ARG A 182 12.59 1.40 9.31
N LEU A 183 11.27 1.43 9.46
CA LEU A 183 10.56 0.60 10.43
C LEU A 183 10.40 -0.78 9.81
N ILE A 184 10.80 -1.80 10.55
CA ILE A 184 10.72 -3.20 10.15
C ILE A 184 9.89 -3.91 11.21
N VAL A 185 8.78 -4.49 10.79
CA VAL A 185 7.96 -5.40 11.59
C VAL A 185 8.26 -6.81 11.11
N GLU A 186 8.80 -7.63 11.98
CA GLU A 186 9.11 -9.04 11.74
C GLU A 186 8.01 -9.92 12.30
N ALA A 187 7.68 -11.00 11.60
CA ALA A 187 6.67 -11.94 12.03
C ALA A 187 7.05 -13.36 11.61
N ASP A 188 6.70 -14.33 12.44
CA ASP A 188 6.96 -15.74 12.22
C ASP A 188 5.69 -16.48 11.85
N ALA A 189 5.79 -17.43 10.91
CA ALA A 189 4.64 -18.24 10.51
C ALA A 189 4.17 -19.10 11.70
N GLU A 190 2.86 -19.11 11.94
CA GLU A 190 2.27 -20.06 12.88
C GLU A 190 2.42 -21.49 12.32
N THR A 191 2.86 -22.39 13.16
CA THR A 191 2.86 -23.82 12.83
C THR A 191 1.42 -24.29 12.68
N PRO A 192 1.07 -25.04 11.61
CA PRO A 192 -0.28 -25.54 11.41
C PRO A 192 -0.73 -26.48 12.53
#